data_93f18920541ac47e89f99111e43dedef
#
_entry.id   93f18920541ac47e89f99111e43dedef
#
_cell.length_a   1.000
_cell.length_b   1.000
_cell.length_c   1.000
_cell.angle_alpha   90.00
_cell.angle_beta   90.00
_cell.angle_gamma   90.00
#
_symmetry.space_group_name_H-M   'P 1'
#
loop_
_entity.id
_entity.type
_entity.pdbx_description
1 polymer ?
#
loop_
_entity_poly.entity_id
_entity_poly.type
_entity_poly.pdbx_seq_one_letter_code
_entity_poly.pdbx_strand_id
1 'polypeptide(L)'
;MENVLEGLRSLNAVAERSGIDPEAYRFLMRALGHTFEMVGEKRHVTGRELTEGFKDLLRKECGSMSPWLLTLWGVTDSMSIGRMVFDLIELNMLDKRDEDTIEDFRDCMNVAVDFPENEDVALDWRLMPVSSEGGMI
;
A
#
# COMPACT_ATOMS: atom_id res chain seq x y z
N MET A 1 5.38 -23.82 9.50
CA MET A 1 6.56 -23.15 8.93
C MET A 1 6.63 -23.26 7.41
N GLU A 2 6.42 -24.43 6.84
CA GLU A 2 6.39 -24.59 5.38
C GLU A 2 5.37 -23.69 4.72
N ASN A 3 4.17 -23.56 5.29
CA ASN A 3 3.12 -22.71 4.74
C ASN A 3 3.51 -21.24 4.72
N VAL A 4 4.25 -20.78 5.72
CA VAL A 4 4.72 -19.41 5.79
C VAL A 4 5.77 -19.13 4.71
N LEU A 5 6.72 -20.05 4.55
CA LEU A 5 7.77 -19.93 3.53
C LEU A 5 7.17 -19.97 2.13
N GLU A 6 6.21 -20.86 1.90
CA GLU A 6 5.53 -20.96 0.63
C GLU A 6 4.75 -19.70 0.31
N GLY A 7 4.05 -19.14 1.30
CA GLY A 7 3.33 -17.87 1.14
C GLY A 7 4.27 -16.72 0.78
N LEU A 8 5.42 -16.64 1.44
CA LEU A 8 6.41 -15.61 1.15
C LEU A 8 6.99 -15.74 -0.26
N ARG A 9 7.27 -16.97 -0.69
CA ARG A 9 7.75 -17.19 -2.05
C ARG A 9 6.72 -16.81 -3.09
N SER A 10 5.47 -17.17 -2.84
CA SER A 10 4.36 -16.85 -3.74
C SER A 10 4.15 -15.34 -3.82
N LEU A 11 4.22 -14.64 -2.69
CA LEU A 11 4.09 -13.19 -2.65
C LEU A 11 5.21 -12.53 -3.43
N ASN A 12 6.45 -12.96 -3.25
CA ASN A 12 7.58 -12.41 -3.97
C ASN A 12 7.45 -12.62 -5.49
N ALA A 13 6.98 -13.79 -5.91
CA ALA A 13 6.76 -14.09 -7.32
C ALA A 13 5.68 -13.19 -7.93
N VAL A 14 4.59 -12.96 -7.19
CA VAL A 14 3.50 -12.08 -7.64
C VAL A 14 3.98 -10.65 -7.72
N ALA A 15 4.72 -10.19 -6.72
CA ALA A 15 5.27 -8.84 -6.70
C ALA A 15 6.20 -8.61 -7.89
N GLU A 16 7.03 -9.59 -8.20
CA GLU A 16 7.93 -9.51 -9.35
C GLU A 16 7.15 -9.37 -10.66
N ARG A 17 6.07 -10.13 -10.83
CA ARG A 17 5.22 -10.05 -12.02
C ARG A 17 4.49 -8.71 -12.14
N SER A 18 4.02 -8.18 -11.02
CA SER A 18 3.22 -6.95 -11.01
C SER A 18 4.08 -5.70 -11.11
N GLY A 19 5.35 -5.79 -10.77
CA GLY A 19 6.22 -4.61 -10.66
C GLY A 19 5.99 -3.80 -9.40
N ILE A 20 5.25 -4.35 -8.45
CA ILE A 20 4.97 -3.69 -7.16
C ILE A 20 5.82 -4.38 -6.10
N ASP A 21 6.50 -3.57 -5.28
CA ASP A 21 7.38 -4.07 -4.24
C ASP A 21 6.61 -4.93 -3.23
N PRO A 22 7.17 -6.06 -2.79
CA PRO A 22 6.51 -6.91 -1.78
C PRO A 22 6.14 -6.15 -0.50
N GLU A 23 6.90 -5.14 -0.14
CA GLU A 23 6.61 -4.32 1.05
C GLU A 23 5.28 -3.60 0.93
N ALA A 24 4.89 -3.21 -0.31
CA ALA A 24 3.59 -2.60 -0.53
C ALA A 24 2.45 -3.57 -0.20
N TYR A 25 2.61 -4.84 -0.54
CA TYR A 25 1.63 -5.87 -0.20
C TYR A 25 1.53 -6.07 1.31
N ARG A 26 2.66 -6.08 2.01
CA ARG A 26 2.68 -6.21 3.47
C ARG A 26 2.02 -5.00 4.11
N PHE A 27 2.31 -3.81 3.59
CA PHE A 27 1.69 -2.58 4.07
C PHE A 27 0.17 -2.63 3.86
N LEU A 28 -0.28 -3.14 2.71
CA LEU A 28 -1.70 -3.28 2.42
C LEU A 28 -2.40 -4.17 3.46
N MET A 29 -1.75 -5.27 3.86
CA MET A 29 -2.31 -6.15 4.89
C MET A 29 -2.46 -5.41 6.23
N ARG A 30 -1.49 -4.59 6.58
CA ARG A 30 -1.58 -3.75 7.78
C ARG A 30 -2.68 -2.71 7.63
N ALA A 31 -2.82 -2.15 6.42
CA ALA A 31 -3.86 -1.17 6.14
C ALA A 31 -5.25 -1.78 6.27
N LEU A 32 -5.42 -3.06 5.95
CA LEU A 32 -6.69 -3.74 6.15
C LEU A 32 -7.06 -3.74 7.64
N GLY A 33 -6.11 -4.10 8.51
CA GLY A 33 -6.33 -4.05 9.96
C GLY A 33 -6.67 -2.64 10.43
N HIS A 34 -5.96 -1.65 9.91
CA HIS A 34 -6.22 -0.25 10.23
C HIS A 34 -7.63 0.19 9.79
N THR A 35 -8.07 -0.32 8.62
CA THR A 35 -9.41 -0.02 8.10
C THR A 35 -10.48 -0.57 9.05
N PHE A 36 -10.28 -1.76 9.59
CA PHE A 36 -11.22 -2.32 10.58
C PHE A 36 -11.32 -1.41 11.80
N GLU A 37 -10.22 -0.85 12.26
CA GLU A 37 -10.23 0.09 13.38
C GLU A 37 -10.99 1.36 13.03
N MET A 38 -10.83 1.87 11.81
CA MET A 38 -11.51 3.07 11.34
C MET A 38 -13.03 2.88 11.26
N VAL A 39 -13.48 1.73 10.79
CA VAL A 39 -14.92 1.46 10.70
C VAL A 39 -15.50 0.98 12.02
N GLY A 40 -14.66 0.67 12.99
CA GLY A 40 -15.08 0.31 14.34
C GLY A 40 -15.54 -1.12 14.52
N GLU A 41 -15.44 -1.94 13.50
CA GLU A 41 -15.82 -3.34 13.58
C GLU A 41 -15.07 -4.17 12.54
N LYS A 42 -14.96 -5.46 12.82
CA LYS A 42 -14.34 -6.37 11.87
C LYS A 42 -15.43 -6.96 10.98
N ARG A 43 -15.53 -6.43 9.77
CA ARG A 43 -16.51 -6.85 8.78
C ARG A 43 -15.89 -6.77 7.40
N HIS A 44 -16.63 -7.19 6.40
CA HIS A 44 -16.18 -6.98 5.03
C HIS A 44 -16.06 -5.47 4.75
N VAL A 45 -14.97 -5.05 4.13
CA VAL A 45 -14.77 -3.66 3.76
C VAL A 45 -14.73 -3.55 2.23
N THR A 46 -15.21 -2.41 1.74
CA THR A 46 -15.20 -2.15 0.30
C THR A 46 -13.81 -1.73 -0.16
N GLY A 47 -13.59 -1.77 -1.47
CA GLY A 47 -12.33 -1.29 -2.04
C GLY A 47 -12.07 0.17 -1.71
N ARG A 48 -13.11 0.99 -1.72
CA ARG A 48 -13.00 2.41 -1.34
C ARG A 48 -12.61 2.56 0.13
N GLU A 49 -13.24 1.80 1.01
CA GLU A 49 -12.92 1.85 2.44
C GLU A 49 -11.48 1.42 2.69
N LEU A 50 -11.04 0.35 2.03
CA LEU A 50 -9.67 -0.13 2.17
C LEU A 50 -8.67 0.90 1.64
N THR A 51 -8.98 1.54 0.51
CA THR A 51 -8.12 2.59 -0.04
C THR A 51 -8.00 3.76 0.93
N GLU A 52 -9.12 4.16 1.55
CA GLU A 52 -9.08 5.23 2.55
C GLU A 52 -8.23 4.83 3.76
N GLY A 53 -8.35 3.58 4.21
CA GLY A 53 -7.51 3.07 5.30
C GLY A 53 -6.04 3.04 4.93
N PHE A 54 -5.74 2.64 3.70
CA PHE A 54 -4.39 2.63 3.18
C PHE A 54 -3.79 4.05 3.20
N LYS A 55 -4.54 5.02 2.68
CA LYS A 55 -4.10 6.41 2.64
C LYS A 55 -3.89 6.97 4.05
N ASP A 56 -4.82 6.71 4.94
CA ASP A 56 -4.76 7.21 6.31
C ASP A 56 -3.54 6.66 7.04
N LEU A 57 -3.32 5.36 6.96
CA LEU A 57 -2.18 4.73 7.62
C LEU A 57 -0.87 5.25 7.04
N LEU A 58 -0.80 5.40 5.72
CA LEU A 58 0.41 5.88 5.07
C LEU A 58 0.73 7.32 5.50
N ARG A 59 -0.29 8.19 5.54
CA ARG A 59 -0.11 9.56 6.02
C ARG A 59 0.40 9.59 7.46
N LYS A 60 -0.16 8.74 8.31
CA LYS A 60 0.23 8.71 9.72
C LYS A 60 1.65 8.21 9.93
N GLU A 61 2.07 7.24 9.15
CA GLU A 61 3.41 6.66 9.31
C GLU A 61 4.49 7.38 8.54
N CYS A 62 4.18 7.91 7.38
CA CYS A 62 5.17 8.45 6.46
C CYS A 62 5.03 9.94 6.17
N GLY A 63 3.87 10.53 6.50
CA GLY A 63 3.66 11.96 6.30
C GLY A 63 4.00 12.42 4.90
N SER A 64 4.81 13.45 4.79
CA SER A 64 5.21 14.03 3.50
C SER A 64 6.07 13.11 2.63
N MET A 65 6.57 12.02 3.19
CA MET A 65 7.33 11.02 2.45
C MET A 65 6.43 10.04 1.69
N SER A 66 5.13 10.09 1.92
CA SER A 66 4.19 9.13 1.32
C SER A 66 4.26 9.07 -0.21
N PRO A 67 4.29 10.18 -0.95
CA PRO A 67 4.37 10.09 -2.42
C PRO A 67 5.66 9.43 -2.90
N TRP A 68 6.77 9.71 -2.23
CA TRP A 68 8.05 9.12 -2.57
C TRP A 68 8.01 7.59 -2.37
N LEU A 69 7.44 7.16 -1.24
CA LEU A 69 7.34 5.74 -0.93
C LEU A 69 6.44 5.01 -1.92
N LEU A 70 5.31 5.63 -2.29
CA LEU A 70 4.41 5.05 -3.30
C LEU A 70 5.14 4.85 -4.63
N THR A 71 5.92 5.85 -5.04
CA THR A 71 6.72 5.75 -6.26
C THR A 71 7.74 4.61 -6.16
N LEU A 72 8.42 4.52 -5.02
CA LEU A 72 9.40 3.47 -4.78
C LEU A 72 8.78 2.08 -4.84
N TRP A 73 7.57 1.95 -4.33
CA TRP A 73 6.84 0.68 -4.34
C TRP A 73 6.23 0.32 -5.69
N GLY A 74 6.13 1.29 -6.61
CA GLY A 74 5.44 1.07 -7.89
C GLY A 74 3.95 1.19 -7.80
N VAL A 75 3.44 1.86 -6.75
CA VAL A 75 2.01 2.10 -6.56
C VAL A 75 1.68 3.47 -7.15
N THR A 76 1.05 3.49 -8.31
CA THR A 76 0.81 4.73 -9.06
C THR A 76 -0.56 5.34 -8.81
N ASP A 77 -1.55 4.50 -8.51
CA ASP A 77 -2.93 4.95 -8.29
C ASP A 77 -3.69 3.90 -7.49
N SER A 78 -4.97 4.15 -7.25
CA SER A 78 -5.80 3.22 -6.49
C SER A 78 -6.04 1.90 -7.22
N MET A 79 -5.93 1.89 -8.55
CA MET A 79 -6.03 0.63 -9.29
C MET A 79 -4.86 -0.29 -8.95
N SER A 80 -3.69 0.28 -8.65
CA SER A 80 -2.55 -0.50 -8.16
C SER A 80 -2.89 -1.20 -6.85
N ILE A 81 -3.61 -0.51 -5.96
CA ILE A 81 -4.08 -1.09 -4.70
C ILE A 81 -5.05 -2.24 -4.98
N GLY A 82 -5.99 -2.01 -5.91
CA GLY A 82 -6.93 -3.06 -6.31
C GLY A 82 -6.23 -4.28 -6.86
N ARG A 83 -5.22 -4.07 -7.68
CA ARG A 83 -4.42 -5.16 -8.23
C ARG A 83 -3.76 -5.98 -7.12
N MET A 84 -3.18 -5.31 -6.13
CA MET A 84 -2.57 -5.99 -5.00
C MET A 84 -3.60 -6.81 -4.23
N VAL A 85 -4.81 -6.26 -4.03
CA VAL A 85 -5.88 -6.97 -3.33
C VAL A 85 -6.22 -8.27 -4.08
N PHE A 86 -6.42 -8.18 -5.39
CA PHE A 86 -6.79 -9.37 -6.17
C PHE A 86 -5.64 -10.37 -6.28
N ASP A 87 -4.39 -9.90 -6.30
CA ASP A 87 -3.23 -10.80 -6.21
C ASP A 87 -3.23 -11.56 -4.89
N LEU A 88 -3.54 -10.88 -3.78
CA LEU A 88 -3.61 -11.53 -2.46
C LEU A 88 -4.79 -12.50 -2.36
N ILE A 89 -5.90 -12.20 -3.04
CA ILE A 89 -7.03 -13.12 -3.14
C ILE A 89 -6.61 -14.39 -3.88
N GLU A 90 -5.89 -14.26 -4.98
CA GLU A 90 -5.36 -15.41 -5.73
C GLU A 90 -4.47 -16.29 -4.88
N LEU A 91 -3.71 -15.68 -3.96
CA LEU A 91 -2.83 -16.40 -3.05
C LEU A 91 -3.56 -16.96 -1.82
N ASN A 92 -4.88 -16.80 -1.77
CA ASN A 92 -5.73 -17.20 -0.64
C ASN A 92 -5.36 -16.51 0.67
N MET A 93 -4.78 -15.31 0.58
CA MET A 93 -4.43 -14.50 1.74
C MET A 93 -5.54 -13.52 2.11
N LEU A 94 -6.46 -13.28 1.20
CA LEU A 94 -7.65 -12.47 1.42
C LEU A 94 -8.87 -13.16 0.80
N ASP A 95 -10.04 -12.90 1.37
CA ASP A 95 -11.30 -13.43 0.87
C ASP A 95 -11.99 -12.42 -0.05
N LYS A 96 -12.64 -12.92 -1.07
CA LYS A 96 -13.38 -12.12 -2.04
C LYS A 96 -14.87 -12.43 -1.94
N ARG A 97 -15.71 -11.39 -2.01
CA ARG A 97 -17.15 -11.55 -2.18
C ARG A 97 -17.47 -11.51 -3.67
N ASP A 98 -18.61 -12.11 -4.05
CA ASP A 98 -19.03 -12.18 -5.45
C ASP A 98 -19.19 -10.80 -6.09
N GLU A 99 -19.62 -9.80 -5.29
CA GLU A 99 -19.80 -8.43 -5.78
C GLU A 99 -18.51 -7.62 -5.87
N ASP A 100 -17.40 -8.13 -5.34
CA ASP A 100 -16.15 -7.40 -5.35
C ASP A 100 -15.54 -7.40 -6.75
N THR A 101 -15.21 -6.22 -7.26
CA THR A 101 -14.56 -6.06 -8.55
C THR A 101 -13.39 -5.09 -8.41
N ILE A 102 -12.44 -5.17 -9.34
CA ILE A 102 -11.30 -4.26 -9.35
C ILE A 102 -11.77 -2.81 -9.61
N GLU A 103 -12.92 -2.63 -10.25
CA GLU A 103 -13.49 -1.30 -10.49
C GLU A 103 -13.83 -0.56 -9.20
N ASP A 104 -14.02 -1.29 -8.10
CA ASP A 104 -14.29 -0.68 -6.79
C ASP A 104 -13.14 0.20 -6.33
N PHE A 105 -11.96 0.04 -6.92
CA PHE A 105 -10.77 0.83 -6.59
C PHE A 105 -10.54 2.01 -7.52
N ARG A 106 -11.38 2.18 -8.54
CA ARG A 106 -11.19 3.24 -9.53
C ARG A 106 -11.37 4.62 -8.89
N ASP A 107 -10.41 5.50 -9.19
CA ASP A 107 -10.45 6.91 -8.76
C ASP A 107 -10.62 7.11 -7.26
N CYS A 108 -10.09 6.19 -6.45
CA CYS A 108 -10.16 6.28 -4.99
C CYS A 108 -8.96 7.02 -4.38
N MET A 109 -7.92 7.26 -5.17
CA MET A 109 -6.71 7.93 -4.68
C MET A 109 -6.18 8.87 -5.74
N ASN A 110 -5.83 10.08 -5.29
CA ASN A 110 -5.11 11.06 -6.10
C ASN A 110 -3.92 11.52 -5.27
N VAL A 111 -2.74 11.10 -5.65
CA VAL A 111 -1.52 11.32 -4.85
C VAL A 111 -1.29 12.80 -4.56
N ALA A 112 -1.52 13.68 -5.54
CA ALA A 112 -1.29 15.12 -5.36
C ALA A 112 -2.26 15.75 -4.36
N VAL A 113 -3.48 15.23 -4.28
CA VAL A 113 -4.51 15.75 -3.38
C VAL A 113 -4.44 15.09 -2.01
N ASP A 114 -4.29 13.77 -1.99
CA ASP A 114 -4.32 12.98 -0.76
C ASP A 114 -3.04 13.10 0.06
N PHE A 115 -1.92 13.41 -0.60
CA PHE A 115 -0.62 13.54 0.05
C PHE A 115 0.04 14.83 -0.43
N PRO A 116 -0.54 16.00 -0.06
CA PRO A 116 0.02 17.26 -0.49
C PRO A 116 1.39 17.49 0.10
N GLU A 117 2.26 18.08 -0.69
CA GLU A 117 3.56 18.51 -0.18
C GLU A 117 3.28 19.59 0.86
N ASN A 118 3.76 19.35 2.06
CA ASN A 118 3.63 20.33 3.11
C ASN A 118 4.87 21.21 3.09
N GLU A 119 4.69 22.44 2.62
CA GLU A 119 5.81 23.38 2.52
C GLU A 119 6.46 23.67 3.87
N ASP A 120 5.68 23.53 4.95
CA ASP A 120 6.20 23.72 6.29
C ASP A 120 7.08 22.56 6.74
N VAL A 121 6.96 21.44 6.08
CA VAL A 121 7.86 20.30 6.28
C VAL A 121 8.75 20.23 5.05
N ALA A 122 9.59 21.24 4.92
CA ALA A 122 10.62 21.17 3.89
C ALA A 122 11.37 19.86 4.12
N LEU A 123 11.47 19.06 3.06
CA LEU A 123 12.22 17.83 3.13
C LEU A 123 13.58 18.14 3.72
N ASP A 124 13.78 17.74 4.96
CA ASP A 124 15.09 17.83 5.55
C ASP A 124 15.90 16.68 4.98
N TRP A 125 16.70 16.98 3.98
CA TRP A 125 17.51 15.98 3.32
C TRP A 125 18.38 15.20 4.32
N ARG A 126 18.61 15.78 5.50
CA ARG A 126 19.38 15.13 6.56
C ARG A 126 18.65 13.95 7.18
N LEU A 127 17.31 13.93 7.06
CA LEU A 127 16.47 12.86 7.58
C LEU A 127 16.22 11.78 6.55
N MET A 128 16.59 12.03 5.29
CA MET A 128 16.43 11.03 4.26
C MET A 128 17.50 9.95 4.42
N PRO A 129 17.11 8.67 4.20
CA PRO A 129 18.12 7.63 4.24
C PRO A 129 19.16 7.93 3.16
N VAL A 130 20.34 8.25 3.61
CA VAL A 130 21.45 8.52 2.72
C VAL A 130 21.94 7.17 2.25
N SER A 131 21.90 6.95 0.96
CA SER A 131 22.59 5.81 0.41
C SER A 131 24.07 6.04 0.77
N SER A 132 24.70 5.01 1.21
CA SER A 132 26.06 5.12 1.76
C SER A 132 27.05 5.78 0.79
N GLU A 133 26.77 5.70 -0.47
CA GLU A 133 27.62 6.34 -1.42
C GLU A 133 27.13 7.73 -1.70
N GLY A 134 25.97 8.02 -1.35
CA GLY A 134 25.50 9.34 -1.46
C GLY A 134 26.46 10.26 -0.88
N GLY A 135 27.06 9.71 -0.24
CA GLY A 135 27.97 10.55 0.11
C GLY A 135 28.12 11.56 -0.93
N MET A 136 27.79 11.58 -1.17
CA MET A 136 27.97 12.32 -1.61
C MET A 136 28.51 13.11 -1.53
N ILE A 137 28.66 13.04 -1.40
CA ILE A 137 29.13 13.76 -1.50
C ILE A 137 29.71 14.03 -1.80
#